data_1ba1d33313c772b900fbfe26eeb0e3f0
#
_entry.id   1ba1d33313c772b900fbfe26eeb0e3f0
#
_cell.length_a   1.000
_cell.length_b   1.000
_cell.length_c   1.000
_cell.angle_alpha   90.00
_cell.angle_beta   90.00
_cell.angle_gamma   90.00
#
_symmetry.space_group_name_H-M   'P 1'
#
loop_
_entity.id
_entity.type
_entity.pdbx_description
1 polymer ?
#
loop_
_entity_poly.entity_id
_entity_poly.type
_entity_poly.pdbx_seq_one_letter_code
_entity_poly.pdbx_strand_id
1 'polypeptide(L)'
;MSRKGGIRKRVLGANRDDDDCDDHEAAAASSSRKGGVRRRLIARAEAAASTSVDLPLLRSLKRDWSKGKLTSPQVQEYASGAARQGAIGMSKVAAAGSHGRNPQHLQRSLISLFGMPDGAPPFVWYKIPTAAGDQYHPFLLPHAWIAALYHHRHSLWESAMQGEDVAVVDFWESMATSTIVTKHPHLSLADRARTLPLGLHGDGGAFSKQESLFVFTFNSLLGHGVTSAKRFLLTVIRKCDFSPETLQTIMDILSWSFNVALTGLLPEVDWAGDACEERGYLAGRWRGSLVQVRGDWEFYTSVFRFPAWNAVDEMCWMCRATGVGPLRFTACGADAPWRGTRRSHEEYVEQLAAQGKELPTLLKKVVGLRLESVMIDVLHCVDLGIGAHIVGNVFWACVRKGVWDGTTQVEQVNGLDAELRKHYKDTKEKSRLHGAFDPRAPAHGWWMA
;
A
#
# COMPACT_ATOMS: atom_id res chain seq x y z
N MET A 1 55.48 -26.92 -14.23
CA MET A 1 54.74 -27.40 -13.05
C MET A 1 53.57 -26.49 -12.82
N SER A 2 52.39 -26.94 -13.23
CA SER A 2 51.13 -26.18 -13.27
C SER A 2 50.35 -26.45 -11.98
N ARG A 3 49.95 -25.43 -11.25
CA ARG A 3 48.93 -25.52 -10.21
C ARG A 3 47.69 -24.77 -10.65
N LYS A 4 46.69 -25.54 -11.10
CA LYS A 4 45.34 -25.07 -11.32
C LYS A 4 44.65 -24.85 -9.97
N GLY A 5 44.38 -23.60 -9.63
CA GLY A 5 43.49 -23.19 -8.53
C GLY A 5 42.08 -23.09 -9.05
N GLY A 6 41.23 -24.06 -8.72
CA GLY A 6 39.82 -24.03 -9.05
C GLY A 6 39.04 -23.07 -8.16
N ILE A 7 38.56 -22.00 -8.72
CA ILE A 7 37.60 -21.12 -8.06
C ILE A 7 36.23 -21.83 -8.06
N ARG A 8 35.85 -22.31 -6.90
CA ARG A 8 34.47 -22.77 -6.67
C ARG A 8 33.54 -21.57 -6.72
N LYS A 9 32.79 -21.42 -7.78
CA LYS A 9 31.59 -20.56 -7.82
C LYS A 9 30.62 -21.10 -6.77
N ARG A 10 30.46 -20.39 -5.65
CA ARG A 10 29.26 -20.51 -4.84
C ARG A 10 28.15 -19.84 -5.63
N VAL A 11 27.32 -20.65 -6.23
CA VAL A 11 25.98 -20.26 -6.64
C VAL A 11 25.25 -19.95 -5.34
N LEU A 12 25.01 -18.65 -5.07
CA LEU A 12 24.02 -18.22 -4.11
C LEU A 12 22.67 -18.68 -4.68
N GLY A 13 22.20 -19.81 -4.17
CA GLY A 13 20.84 -20.25 -4.41
C GLY A 13 19.94 -19.14 -3.90
N ALA A 14 19.08 -18.65 -4.78
CA ALA A 14 17.92 -17.89 -4.37
C ALA A 14 17.15 -18.81 -3.40
N ASN A 15 17.13 -18.47 -2.12
CA ASN A 15 16.12 -18.97 -1.21
C ASN A 15 14.78 -18.51 -1.79
N ARG A 16 14.18 -19.36 -2.59
CA ARG A 16 12.75 -19.43 -2.66
C ARG A 16 12.37 -20.08 -1.34
N ASP A 17 11.98 -19.26 -0.38
CA ASP A 17 11.15 -19.71 0.69
C ASP A 17 9.82 -20.12 0.01
N ASP A 18 9.74 -21.39 -0.40
CA ASP A 18 8.49 -22.06 -0.70
C ASP A 18 7.77 -22.12 0.65
N ASP A 19 6.95 -21.10 0.94
CA ASP A 19 5.98 -21.13 2.01
C ASP A 19 5.03 -22.31 1.71
N ASP A 20 5.31 -23.47 2.31
CA ASP A 20 4.47 -24.64 2.28
C ASP A 20 3.07 -24.31 2.82
N CYS A 21 2.12 -24.12 1.92
CA CYS A 21 0.68 -24.05 2.24
C CYS A 21 0.05 -25.46 2.36
N ASP A 22 0.77 -26.45 2.87
CA ASP A 22 0.43 -27.88 2.84
C ASP A 22 -0.67 -28.34 3.82
N ASP A 23 -1.50 -27.46 4.37
CA ASP A 23 -2.63 -27.85 5.25
C ASP A 23 -3.99 -27.99 4.53
N HIS A 24 -4.03 -28.31 3.23
CA HIS A 24 -5.28 -28.26 2.46
C HIS A 24 -6.03 -29.56 2.25
N GLU A 25 -5.54 -30.73 2.63
CA GLU A 25 -6.30 -32.00 2.44
C GLU A 25 -7.40 -32.26 3.48
N ALA A 26 -7.41 -31.58 4.63
CA ALA A 26 -8.48 -31.72 5.63
C ALA A 26 -9.70 -30.80 5.39
N ALA A 27 -9.66 -29.91 4.41
CA ALA A 27 -10.66 -28.84 4.24
C ALA A 27 -11.83 -29.21 3.30
N ALA A 28 -11.73 -30.24 2.49
CA ALA A 28 -12.78 -30.59 1.50
C ALA A 28 -14.08 -31.10 2.12
N ALA A 29 -14.04 -31.69 3.32
CA ALA A 29 -15.24 -32.18 4.02
C ALA A 29 -15.96 -31.09 4.85
N SER A 30 -15.38 -29.90 5.01
CA SER A 30 -15.95 -28.79 5.83
C SER A 30 -16.62 -27.69 5.01
N SER A 31 -16.60 -27.75 3.67
CA SER A 31 -17.05 -26.62 2.81
C SER A 31 -18.58 -26.39 2.88
N SER A 32 -19.37 -27.42 3.11
CA SER A 32 -20.84 -27.25 3.24
C SER A 32 -21.24 -26.58 4.56
N ARG A 33 -20.45 -26.73 5.63
CA ARG A 33 -20.70 -26.04 6.92
C ARG A 33 -20.25 -24.56 6.89
N LYS A 34 -19.21 -24.21 6.12
CA LYS A 34 -18.71 -22.83 6.02
C LYS A 34 -19.66 -21.91 5.27
N GLY A 35 -20.39 -22.40 4.26
CA GLY A 35 -21.42 -21.62 3.56
C GLY A 35 -22.59 -21.20 4.46
N GLY A 36 -22.99 -22.05 5.38
CA GLY A 36 -24.04 -21.75 6.37
C GLY A 36 -23.62 -20.72 7.42
N VAL A 37 -22.36 -20.73 7.85
CA VAL A 37 -21.81 -19.77 8.79
C VAL A 37 -21.69 -18.38 8.16
N ARG A 38 -21.30 -18.30 6.88
CA ARG A 38 -21.15 -17.05 6.14
C ARG A 38 -22.49 -16.37 5.86
N ARG A 39 -23.53 -17.14 5.46
CA ARG A 39 -24.90 -16.60 5.34
C ARG A 39 -25.47 -16.13 6.69
N ARG A 40 -25.15 -16.83 7.78
CA ARG A 40 -25.55 -16.40 9.14
C ARG A 40 -24.81 -15.15 9.60
N LEU A 41 -23.55 -14.92 9.19
CA LEU A 41 -22.80 -13.71 9.53
C LEU A 41 -23.33 -12.49 8.74
N ILE A 42 -23.66 -12.65 7.47
CA ILE A 42 -24.27 -11.60 6.64
C ILE A 42 -25.67 -11.29 7.17
N ALA A 43 -26.52 -12.28 7.37
CA ALA A 43 -27.86 -12.09 7.95
C ALA A 43 -27.83 -11.53 9.39
N ARG A 44 -26.80 -11.84 10.19
CA ARG A 44 -26.57 -11.23 11.50
C ARG A 44 -26.09 -9.78 11.39
N ALA A 45 -25.27 -9.44 10.41
CA ALA A 45 -24.85 -8.05 10.15
C ALA A 45 -26.03 -7.20 9.69
N GLU A 46 -26.88 -7.75 8.81
CA GLU A 46 -28.12 -7.09 8.35
C GLU A 46 -29.16 -6.97 9.47
N ALA A 47 -29.36 -8.00 10.30
CA ALA A 47 -30.23 -7.95 11.46
C ALA A 47 -29.71 -7.02 12.59
N ALA A 48 -28.38 -6.91 12.75
CA ALA A 48 -27.78 -5.97 13.67
C ALA A 48 -27.91 -4.51 13.21
N ALA A 49 -27.95 -4.27 11.90
CA ALA A 49 -28.23 -2.95 11.34
C ALA A 49 -29.67 -2.50 11.57
N SER A 50 -30.64 -3.44 11.67
CA SER A 50 -32.06 -3.14 11.86
C SER A 50 -32.51 -2.89 13.30
N THR A 51 -31.64 -3.13 14.30
CA THR A 51 -31.96 -2.95 15.74
C THR A 51 -31.09 -1.91 16.44
N SER A 52 -30.46 -0.97 15.71
CA SER A 52 -29.66 0.08 16.34
C SER A 52 -30.60 1.09 17.03
N VAL A 53 -30.76 0.96 18.34
CA VAL A 53 -31.27 2.06 19.17
C VAL A 53 -30.30 3.23 19.01
N ASP A 54 -30.76 4.28 18.38
CA ASP A 54 -29.97 5.46 18.01
C ASP A 54 -29.72 6.34 19.24
N LEU A 55 -28.75 5.93 20.07
CA LEU A 55 -28.40 6.61 21.30
C LEU A 55 -27.29 7.65 21.05
N PRO A 56 -27.49 8.94 21.42
CA PRO A 56 -26.55 10.02 21.14
C PRO A 56 -25.12 9.74 21.60
N LEU A 57 -24.95 9.15 22.78
CA LEU A 57 -23.64 8.80 23.33
C LEU A 57 -22.96 7.69 22.51
N LEU A 58 -23.72 6.66 22.13
CA LEU A 58 -23.21 5.56 21.30
C LEU A 58 -22.73 6.08 19.93
N ARG A 59 -23.52 6.96 19.34
CA ARG A 59 -23.17 7.66 18.08
C ARG A 59 -21.89 8.47 18.22
N SER A 60 -21.73 9.20 19.32
CA SER A 60 -20.53 10.00 19.59
C SER A 60 -19.29 9.12 19.76
N LEU A 61 -19.38 8.03 20.54
CA LEU A 61 -18.28 7.08 20.72
C LEU A 61 -17.89 6.42 19.39
N LYS A 62 -18.86 5.95 18.61
CA LYS A 62 -18.64 5.40 17.28
C LYS A 62 -17.93 6.40 16.37
N ARG A 63 -18.45 7.63 16.29
CA ARG A 63 -17.89 8.70 15.46
C ARG A 63 -16.45 9.04 15.84
N ASP A 64 -16.18 9.22 17.13
CA ASP A 64 -14.86 9.64 17.58
C ASP A 64 -13.83 8.50 17.51
N TRP A 65 -14.27 7.26 17.69
CA TRP A 65 -13.46 6.08 17.41
C TRP A 65 -13.16 5.91 15.92
N SER A 66 -14.17 6.03 15.06
CA SER A 66 -14.00 5.92 13.60
C SER A 66 -13.10 7.01 13.01
N LYS A 67 -13.00 8.17 13.68
CA LYS A 67 -12.10 9.27 13.33
C LYS A 67 -10.70 9.14 13.96
N GLY A 68 -10.43 8.06 14.67
CA GLY A 68 -9.16 7.85 15.37
C GLY A 68 -8.90 8.77 16.55
N LYS A 69 -9.92 9.53 17.01
CA LYS A 69 -9.83 10.38 18.21
C LYS A 69 -9.82 9.57 19.50
N LEU A 70 -10.46 8.41 19.49
CA LEU A 70 -10.50 7.45 20.59
C LEU A 70 -9.88 6.13 20.14
N THR A 71 -9.06 5.55 20.98
CA THR A 71 -8.58 4.18 20.82
C THR A 71 -9.66 3.18 21.24
N SER A 72 -9.58 1.94 20.74
CA SER A 72 -10.54 0.89 21.13
C SER A 72 -10.63 0.68 22.66
N PRO A 73 -9.52 0.65 23.42
CA PRO A 73 -9.59 0.61 24.88
C PRO A 73 -10.30 1.80 25.51
N GLN A 74 -10.07 3.03 25.03
CA GLN A 74 -10.77 4.22 25.55
C GLN A 74 -12.28 4.17 25.29
N VAL A 75 -12.70 3.69 24.12
CA VAL A 75 -14.14 3.48 23.83
C VAL A 75 -14.75 2.51 24.82
N GLN A 76 -14.08 1.39 25.10
CA GLN A 76 -14.55 0.41 26.09
C GLN A 76 -14.60 0.98 27.50
N GLU A 77 -13.59 1.74 27.91
CA GLU A 77 -13.52 2.40 29.21
C GLU A 77 -14.66 3.40 29.40
N TYR A 78 -14.89 4.28 28.44
CA TYR A 78 -15.99 5.25 28.48
C TYR A 78 -17.35 4.56 28.47
N ALA A 79 -17.54 3.53 27.65
CA ALA A 79 -18.76 2.73 27.62
C ALA A 79 -18.99 2.02 28.97
N SER A 80 -17.93 1.50 29.61
CA SER A 80 -17.99 0.86 30.92
C SER A 80 -18.36 1.85 32.04
N GLY A 81 -17.81 3.05 32.00
CA GLY A 81 -18.17 4.13 32.92
C GLY A 81 -19.63 4.54 32.76
N ALA A 82 -20.07 4.75 31.53
CA ALA A 82 -21.46 5.12 31.23
C ALA A 82 -22.46 4.01 31.57
N ALA A 83 -22.11 2.74 31.30
CA ALA A 83 -22.96 1.60 31.67
C ALA A 83 -23.15 1.48 33.19
N ARG A 84 -22.11 1.72 34.00
CA ARG A 84 -22.19 1.74 35.47
C ARG A 84 -23.09 2.87 35.99
N GLN A 85 -23.22 3.95 35.26
CA GLN A 85 -24.12 5.07 35.54
C GLN A 85 -25.53 4.88 34.97
N GLY A 86 -25.83 3.69 34.43
CA GLY A 86 -27.15 3.34 33.91
C GLY A 86 -27.43 3.82 32.46
N ALA A 87 -26.41 4.25 31.70
CA ALA A 87 -26.63 4.65 30.33
C ALA A 87 -27.04 3.47 29.45
N ILE A 88 -28.22 3.61 28.81
CA ILE A 88 -28.82 2.58 27.97
C ILE A 88 -27.93 2.31 26.76
N GLY A 89 -27.78 1.03 26.35
CA GLY A 89 -27.06 0.62 25.17
C GLY A 89 -25.51 0.52 25.34
N MET A 90 -24.95 0.98 26.45
CA MET A 90 -23.51 0.97 26.68
C MET A 90 -22.97 -0.39 27.13
N SER A 91 -23.78 -1.26 27.72
CA SER A 91 -23.35 -2.57 28.26
C SER A 91 -22.74 -3.49 27.20
N LYS A 92 -23.25 -3.50 25.97
CA LYS A 92 -22.67 -4.30 24.87
C LYS A 92 -21.28 -3.80 24.46
N VAL A 93 -21.08 -2.50 24.43
CA VAL A 93 -19.78 -1.87 24.09
C VAL A 93 -18.80 -2.06 25.24
N ALA A 94 -19.26 -1.90 26.48
CA ALA A 94 -18.47 -2.16 27.70
C ALA A 94 -17.97 -3.61 27.79
N ALA A 95 -18.80 -4.58 27.36
CA ALA A 95 -18.45 -6.00 27.33
C ALA A 95 -17.63 -6.41 26.08
N ALA A 96 -17.45 -5.53 25.11
CA ALA A 96 -16.70 -5.84 23.89
C ALA A 96 -15.27 -6.24 24.24
N GLY A 97 -14.84 -7.44 23.81
CA GLY A 97 -13.48 -7.93 24.03
C GLY A 97 -13.11 -8.28 25.47
N SER A 98 -14.06 -8.28 26.41
CA SER A 98 -13.80 -8.58 27.83
C SER A 98 -13.32 -10.03 28.10
N HIS A 99 -13.47 -10.91 27.13
CA HIS A 99 -13.06 -12.31 27.22
C HIS A 99 -11.73 -12.61 26.52
N GLY A 100 -11.01 -11.60 26.01
CA GLY A 100 -9.78 -11.79 25.22
C GLY A 100 -8.58 -11.03 25.76
N ARG A 101 -7.45 -11.73 25.95
CA ARG A 101 -6.15 -11.10 26.20
C ARG A 101 -5.57 -10.41 24.96
N ASN A 102 -6.25 -10.51 23.81
CA ASN A 102 -5.77 -10.00 22.53
C ASN A 102 -6.51 -8.69 22.17
N PRO A 103 -5.81 -7.55 22.06
CA PRO A 103 -6.40 -6.25 21.69
C PRO A 103 -7.16 -6.28 20.34
N GLN A 104 -6.80 -7.16 19.44
CA GLN A 104 -7.49 -7.33 18.15
C GLN A 104 -8.93 -7.86 18.32
N HIS A 105 -9.22 -8.61 19.39
CA HIS A 105 -10.58 -9.07 19.67
C HIS A 105 -11.50 -7.91 20.06
N LEU A 106 -11.00 -6.95 20.83
CA LEU A 106 -11.75 -5.75 21.16
C LEU A 106 -12.11 -4.94 19.92
N GLN A 107 -11.14 -4.70 19.04
CA GLN A 107 -11.37 -3.98 17.79
C GLN A 107 -12.39 -4.67 16.89
N ARG A 108 -12.27 -6.00 16.70
CA ARG A 108 -13.25 -6.80 15.93
C ARG A 108 -14.65 -6.73 16.54
N SER A 109 -14.74 -6.80 17.85
CA SER A 109 -16.03 -6.69 18.56
C SER A 109 -16.66 -5.31 18.39
N LEU A 110 -15.87 -4.24 18.46
CA LEU A 110 -16.36 -2.89 18.20
C LEU A 110 -16.79 -2.70 16.74
N ILE A 111 -16.04 -3.23 15.77
CA ILE A 111 -16.46 -3.23 14.36
C ILE A 111 -17.80 -3.98 14.18
N SER A 112 -17.96 -5.13 14.84
CA SER A 112 -19.20 -5.89 14.79
C SER A 112 -20.39 -5.17 15.44
N LEU A 113 -20.14 -4.39 16.50
CA LEU A 113 -21.18 -3.65 17.24
C LEU A 113 -21.56 -2.33 16.57
N PHE A 114 -20.58 -1.60 16.07
CA PHE A 114 -20.76 -0.29 15.48
C PHE A 114 -21.07 -0.34 13.98
N GLY A 115 -20.79 -1.47 13.33
CA GLY A 115 -20.81 -1.57 11.88
C GLY A 115 -19.64 -0.82 11.23
N MET A 116 -19.68 -0.72 9.92
CA MET A 116 -18.73 0.12 9.18
C MET A 116 -18.89 1.59 9.57
N PRO A 117 -17.79 2.39 9.53
CA PRO A 117 -17.87 3.83 9.77
C PRO A 117 -18.91 4.47 8.84
N ASP A 118 -19.74 5.39 9.37
CA ASP A 118 -20.70 6.13 8.56
C ASP A 118 -19.98 6.81 7.39
N GLY A 119 -20.53 6.66 6.18
CA GLY A 119 -19.94 7.21 4.96
C GLY A 119 -18.72 6.47 4.41
N ALA A 120 -18.47 5.24 4.83
CA ALA A 120 -17.61 4.34 4.06
C ALA A 120 -18.38 3.78 2.85
N PRO A 121 -17.73 3.56 1.69
CA PRO A 121 -18.39 2.92 0.57
C PRO A 121 -18.76 1.47 0.90
N PRO A 122 -19.78 0.91 0.26
CA PRO A 122 -20.12 -0.50 0.42
C PRO A 122 -18.99 -1.39 -0.10
N PHE A 123 -18.82 -2.56 0.53
CA PHE A 123 -18.02 -3.62 -0.05
C PHE A 123 -18.75 -4.21 -1.25
N VAL A 124 -18.06 -4.27 -2.39
CA VAL A 124 -18.50 -5.09 -3.53
C VAL A 124 -17.72 -6.39 -3.57
N TRP A 125 -18.35 -7.46 -4.00
CA TRP A 125 -17.77 -8.79 -3.99
C TRP A 125 -17.70 -9.31 -5.43
N TYR A 126 -16.51 -9.39 -5.95
CA TYR A 126 -16.27 -9.96 -7.27
C TYR A 126 -15.60 -11.32 -7.16
N LYS A 127 -15.95 -12.19 -8.09
CA LYS A 127 -15.35 -13.51 -8.23
C LYS A 127 -13.99 -13.34 -8.91
N ILE A 128 -12.92 -13.77 -8.23
CA ILE A 128 -11.54 -13.71 -8.76
C ILE A 128 -10.91 -15.09 -8.74
N PRO A 129 -10.03 -15.41 -9.68
CA PRO A 129 -9.22 -16.63 -9.63
C PRO A 129 -8.23 -16.54 -8.48
N THR A 130 -8.06 -17.65 -7.73
CA THR A 130 -7.06 -17.78 -6.67
C THR A 130 -6.36 -19.13 -6.77
N ALA A 131 -5.29 -19.35 -6.02
CA ALA A 131 -4.61 -20.63 -5.96
C ALA A 131 -5.54 -21.79 -5.54
N ALA A 132 -6.58 -21.51 -4.77
CA ALA A 132 -7.61 -22.48 -4.34
C ALA A 132 -8.84 -22.53 -5.29
N GLY A 133 -8.74 -21.98 -6.49
CA GLY A 133 -9.84 -21.81 -7.44
C GLY A 133 -10.57 -20.48 -7.29
N ASP A 134 -11.66 -20.32 -8.00
CA ASP A 134 -12.44 -19.08 -8.03
C ASP A 134 -13.10 -18.77 -6.68
N GLN A 135 -12.87 -17.58 -6.16
CA GLN A 135 -13.44 -17.12 -4.88
C GLN A 135 -14.02 -15.73 -4.97
N TYR A 136 -15.07 -15.46 -4.20
CA TYR A 136 -15.56 -14.09 -4.01
C TYR A 136 -14.63 -13.32 -3.09
N HIS A 137 -14.15 -12.19 -3.58
CA HIS A 137 -13.18 -11.32 -2.89
C HIS A 137 -13.75 -9.90 -2.73
N PRO A 138 -13.55 -9.26 -1.54
CA PRO A 138 -14.13 -7.93 -1.27
C PRO A 138 -13.26 -6.81 -1.83
N PHE A 139 -13.93 -5.80 -2.38
CA PHE A 139 -13.33 -4.55 -2.85
C PHE A 139 -14.03 -3.33 -2.27
N LEU A 140 -13.26 -2.28 -2.03
CA LEU A 140 -13.68 -0.91 -1.78
C LEU A 140 -13.20 -0.09 -2.97
N LEU A 141 -14.10 0.21 -3.90
CA LEU A 141 -13.74 0.75 -5.20
C LEU A 141 -13.35 2.24 -5.15
N PRO A 142 -12.33 2.71 -5.88
CA PRO A 142 -11.92 4.11 -5.93
C PRO A 142 -13.07 5.09 -6.19
N HIS A 143 -13.90 4.84 -7.20
CA HIS A 143 -15.03 5.71 -7.52
C HIS A 143 -16.09 5.73 -6.40
N ALA A 144 -16.32 4.59 -5.73
CA ALA A 144 -17.24 4.53 -4.61
C ALA A 144 -16.71 5.28 -3.38
N TRP A 145 -15.38 5.25 -3.14
CA TRP A 145 -14.74 6.09 -2.12
C TRP A 145 -14.93 7.58 -2.40
N ILE A 146 -14.70 8.01 -3.65
CA ILE A 146 -14.87 9.41 -4.08
C ILE A 146 -16.31 9.86 -3.82
N ALA A 147 -17.31 9.08 -4.21
CA ALA A 147 -18.72 9.37 -3.94
C ALA A 147 -19.04 9.42 -2.45
N ALA A 148 -18.61 8.42 -1.68
CA ALA A 148 -18.90 8.30 -0.27
C ALA A 148 -18.28 9.46 0.55
N LEU A 149 -17.04 9.85 0.24
CA LEU A 149 -16.38 10.98 0.89
C LEU A 149 -17.09 12.30 0.57
N TYR A 150 -17.40 12.53 -0.69
CA TYR A 150 -18.08 13.76 -1.14
C TYR A 150 -19.47 13.92 -0.49
N HIS A 151 -20.29 12.87 -0.51
CA HIS A 151 -21.67 12.95 -0.04
C HIS A 151 -21.84 12.83 1.47
N HIS A 152 -20.97 12.06 2.15
CA HIS A 152 -21.17 11.69 3.55
C HIS A 152 -20.06 12.16 4.50
N ARG A 153 -18.91 12.60 3.98
CA ARG A 153 -17.73 12.95 4.78
C ARG A 153 -17.04 14.21 4.26
N HIS A 154 -17.80 15.28 4.09
CA HIS A 154 -17.32 16.48 3.40
C HIS A 154 -16.02 17.06 3.98
N SER A 155 -15.88 17.15 5.30
CA SER A 155 -14.63 17.61 5.94
C SER A 155 -13.42 16.71 5.65
N LEU A 156 -13.63 15.41 5.49
CA LEU A 156 -12.58 14.48 5.08
C LEU A 156 -12.32 14.56 3.57
N TRP A 157 -13.36 14.81 2.78
CA TRP A 157 -13.24 15.12 1.37
C TRP A 157 -12.32 16.32 1.14
N GLU A 158 -12.60 17.45 1.79
CA GLU A 158 -11.76 18.67 1.69
C GLU A 158 -10.33 18.38 2.09
N SER A 159 -10.08 17.78 3.25
CA SER A 159 -8.73 17.57 3.76
C SER A 159 -7.95 16.46 3.06
N ALA A 160 -8.60 15.34 2.70
CA ALA A 160 -7.90 14.15 2.20
C ALA A 160 -7.96 13.99 0.68
N MET A 161 -8.92 14.62 0.00
CA MET A 161 -9.12 14.47 -1.46
C MET A 161 -8.88 15.78 -2.22
N GLN A 162 -9.54 16.86 -1.86
CA GLN A 162 -9.50 18.12 -2.59
C GLN A 162 -8.26 18.95 -2.25
N GLY A 163 -7.84 18.95 -0.98
CA GLY A 163 -6.83 19.85 -0.48
C GLY A 163 -7.38 21.27 -0.27
N GLU A 164 -6.50 22.27 -0.34
CA GLU A 164 -6.89 23.68 -0.31
C GLU A 164 -7.62 24.06 -1.61
N ASP A 165 -8.40 25.14 -1.58
CA ASP A 165 -9.30 25.52 -2.70
C ASP A 165 -8.62 25.64 -4.06
N VAL A 166 -7.37 26.10 -4.10
CA VAL A 166 -6.59 26.28 -5.34
C VAL A 166 -5.70 25.08 -5.68
N ALA A 167 -5.53 24.13 -4.76
CA ALA A 167 -4.55 23.05 -4.88
C ALA A 167 -4.73 22.17 -6.14
N VAL A 168 -5.97 21.98 -6.58
CA VAL A 168 -6.27 21.20 -7.80
C VAL A 168 -5.75 21.91 -9.05
N VAL A 169 -5.99 23.21 -9.15
CA VAL A 169 -5.56 24.03 -10.29
C VAL A 169 -4.04 24.14 -10.32
N ASP A 170 -3.44 24.49 -9.19
CA ASP A 170 -1.98 24.63 -9.04
C ASP A 170 -1.24 23.33 -9.38
N PHE A 171 -1.79 22.18 -8.95
CA PHE A 171 -1.23 20.88 -9.31
C PHE A 171 -1.19 20.69 -10.82
N TRP A 172 -2.33 20.90 -11.51
CA TRP A 172 -2.39 20.67 -12.94
C TRP A 172 -1.59 21.70 -13.74
N GLU A 173 -1.47 22.94 -13.26
CA GLU A 173 -0.59 23.95 -13.86
C GLU A 173 0.88 23.55 -13.72
N SER A 174 1.31 23.09 -12.54
CA SER A 174 2.67 22.60 -12.34
C SER A 174 3.02 21.40 -13.23
N MET A 175 2.03 20.60 -13.61
CA MET A 175 2.16 19.43 -14.45
C MET A 175 1.88 19.70 -15.95
N ALA A 176 1.58 20.91 -16.35
CA ALA A 176 1.06 21.27 -17.68
C ALA A 176 1.95 20.81 -18.84
N THR A 177 3.27 20.79 -18.65
CA THR A 177 4.25 20.33 -19.65
C THR A 177 4.60 18.85 -19.54
N SER A 178 4.11 18.16 -18.50
CA SER A 178 4.36 16.74 -18.31
C SER A 178 3.67 15.90 -19.38
N THR A 179 4.34 14.82 -19.83
CA THR A 179 3.73 13.84 -20.73
C THR A 179 2.48 13.18 -20.15
N ILE A 180 2.38 13.08 -18.82
CA ILE A 180 1.19 12.60 -18.12
C ILE A 180 -0.03 13.46 -18.45
N VAL A 181 0.15 14.77 -18.59
CA VAL A 181 -0.93 15.72 -18.90
C VAL A 181 -1.09 15.92 -20.41
N THR A 182 0.01 16.18 -21.12
CA THR A 182 -0.03 16.53 -22.56
C THR A 182 -0.46 15.39 -23.46
N LYS A 183 -0.28 14.15 -23.01
CA LYS A 183 -0.70 12.92 -23.73
C LYS A 183 -1.98 12.29 -23.16
N HIS A 184 -2.58 12.89 -22.13
CA HIS A 184 -3.80 12.35 -21.52
C HIS A 184 -5.03 12.71 -22.36
N PRO A 185 -5.85 11.71 -22.78
CA PRO A 185 -6.94 11.96 -23.73
C PRO A 185 -8.11 12.77 -23.13
N HIS A 186 -8.26 12.81 -21.81
CA HIS A 186 -9.40 13.41 -21.12
C HIS A 186 -9.02 14.50 -20.08
N LEU A 187 -7.82 15.06 -20.11
CA LEU A 187 -7.41 16.17 -19.23
C LEU A 187 -7.30 17.47 -20.02
N SER A 188 -8.40 17.92 -20.62
CA SER A 188 -8.49 19.26 -21.18
C SER A 188 -8.38 20.32 -20.08
N LEU A 189 -8.06 21.58 -20.44
CA LEU A 189 -7.97 22.68 -19.47
C LEU A 189 -9.26 22.84 -18.66
N ALA A 190 -10.43 22.67 -19.29
CA ALA A 190 -11.72 22.77 -18.63
C ALA A 190 -11.97 21.64 -17.61
N ASP A 191 -11.43 20.45 -17.87
CA ASP A 191 -11.62 19.29 -17.01
C ASP A 191 -10.71 19.30 -15.78
N ARG A 192 -9.52 19.92 -15.88
CA ARG A 192 -8.49 19.91 -14.83
C ARG A 192 -8.98 20.49 -13.52
N ALA A 193 -9.72 21.59 -13.56
CA ALA A 193 -10.19 22.29 -12.36
C ALA A 193 -11.09 21.44 -11.43
N ARG A 194 -11.64 20.34 -11.93
CA ARG A 194 -12.48 19.40 -11.17
C ARG A 194 -12.01 17.94 -11.27
N THR A 195 -10.74 17.73 -11.57
CA THR A 195 -10.16 16.37 -11.64
C THR A 195 -9.09 16.22 -10.57
N LEU A 196 -9.35 15.35 -9.60
CA LEU A 196 -8.40 15.02 -8.54
C LEU A 196 -7.24 14.20 -9.11
N PRO A 197 -5.99 14.56 -8.83
CA PRO A 197 -4.85 13.69 -9.15
C PRO A 197 -4.76 12.57 -8.12
N LEU A 198 -4.93 11.33 -8.57
CA LEU A 198 -4.94 10.16 -7.73
C LEU A 198 -3.62 9.38 -7.82
N GLY A 199 -3.25 8.76 -6.70
CA GLY A 199 -2.15 7.81 -6.61
C GLY A 199 -2.62 6.45 -6.13
N LEU A 200 -2.23 5.38 -6.82
CA LEU A 200 -2.37 4.00 -6.38
C LEU A 200 -1.10 3.59 -5.62
N HIS A 201 -1.24 2.84 -4.54
CA HIS A 201 -0.14 2.27 -3.80
C HIS A 201 -0.40 0.78 -3.54
N GLY A 202 0.58 -0.05 -3.90
CA GLY A 202 0.59 -1.47 -3.58
C GLY A 202 1.80 -1.81 -2.72
N ASP A 203 1.58 -2.63 -1.69
CA ASP A 203 2.63 -2.98 -0.74
C ASP A 203 2.41 -4.39 -0.21
N GLY A 204 3.48 -5.15 -0.10
CA GLY A 204 3.52 -6.46 0.51
C GLY A 204 3.98 -6.36 1.97
N GLY A 205 3.32 -7.03 2.88
CA GLY A 205 3.72 -7.00 4.30
C GLY A 205 3.44 -8.29 5.03
N ALA A 206 4.32 -8.65 5.97
CA ALA A 206 4.08 -9.77 6.87
C ALA A 206 2.90 -9.45 7.80
N PHE A 207 1.89 -10.31 7.80
CA PHE A 207 0.74 -10.22 8.69
C PHE A 207 0.95 -11.07 9.96
N SER A 208 1.65 -12.18 9.81
CA SER A 208 2.07 -13.07 10.89
C SER A 208 3.45 -13.64 10.58
N LYS A 209 3.97 -14.51 11.43
CA LYS A 209 5.23 -15.22 11.14
C LYS A 209 5.14 -16.15 9.92
N GLN A 210 3.92 -16.54 9.53
CA GLN A 210 3.65 -17.52 8.49
C GLN A 210 2.85 -16.97 7.30
N GLU A 211 2.27 -15.76 7.43
CA GLU A 211 1.40 -15.20 6.40
C GLU A 211 1.84 -13.80 6.00
N SER A 212 1.85 -13.56 4.71
CA SER A 212 2.08 -12.26 4.10
C SER A 212 0.83 -11.80 3.33
N LEU A 213 0.58 -10.50 3.36
CA LEU A 213 -0.54 -9.87 2.67
C LEU A 213 -0.02 -8.97 1.56
N PHE A 214 -0.84 -8.80 0.55
CA PHE A 214 -0.70 -7.72 -0.43
C PHE A 214 -1.84 -6.73 -0.21
N VAL A 215 -1.51 -5.45 -0.03
CA VAL A 215 -2.45 -4.39 0.31
C VAL A 215 -2.46 -3.35 -0.79
N PHE A 216 -3.64 -3.06 -1.33
CA PHE A 216 -3.84 -2.01 -2.31
C PHE A 216 -4.60 -0.85 -1.69
N THR A 217 -4.04 0.34 -1.81
CA THR A 217 -4.63 1.59 -1.32
C THR A 217 -4.54 2.68 -2.38
N PHE A 218 -5.36 3.71 -2.27
CA PHE A 218 -5.20 4.91 -3.07
C PHE A 218 -5.30 6.16 -2.20
N ASN A 219 -4.88 7.29 -2.76
CA ASN A 219 -5.06 8.61 -2.16
C ASN A 219 -5.13 9.70 -3.22
N SER A 220 -5.66 10.85 -2.88
CA SER A 220 -5.39 12.07 -3.64
C SER A 220 -3.98 12.57 -3.34
N LEU A 221 -3.29 13.10 -4.34
CA LEU A 221 -1.96 13.71 -4.17
C LEU A 221 -2.04 15.07 -3.47
N LEU A 222 -3.23 15.63 -3.35
CA LEU A 222 -3.52 16.93 -2.70
C LEU A 222 -3.84 16.78 -1.21
N GLY A 223 -4.12 15.55 -0.74
CA GLY A 223 -4.54 15.32 0.64
C GLY A 223 -3.49 15.72 1.67
N HIS A 224 -3.92 16.42 2.72
CA HIS A 224 -3.10 16.85 3.84
C HIS A 224 -3.23 15.94 5.06
N GLY A 225 -2.29 16.05 6.00
CA GLY A 225 -2.31 15.30 7.25
C GLY A 225 -1.52 13.98 7.20
N VAL A 226 -1.71 13.17 8.23
CA VAL A 226 -0.97 11.91 8.40
C VAL A 226 -1.38 10.86 7.35
N THR A 227 -0.44 10.05 6.93
CA THR A 227 -0.66 9.05 5.86
C THR A 227 -1.86 8.14 6.12
N SER A 228 -2.07 7.70 7.37
CA SER A 228 -3.20 6.83 7.74
C SER A 228 -4.58 7.50 7.60
N ALA A 229 -4.65 8.84 7.61
CA ALA A 229 -5.91 9.58 7.46
C ALA A 229 -6.28 9.84 6.00
N LYS A 230 -5.32 9.73 5.08
CA LYS A 230 -5.50 10.05 3.65
C LYS A 230 -5.26 8.89 2.69
N ARG A 231 -4.98 7.70 3.19
CA ARG A 231 -4.90 6.47 2.39
C ARG A 231 -6.17 5.66 2.56
N PHE A 232 -6.81 5.36 1.46
CA PHE A 232 -8.06 4.61 1.40
C PHE A 232 -7.80 3.20 0.91
N LEU A 233 -8.22 2.23 1.70
CA LEU A 233 -8.08 0.81 1.37
C LEU A 233 -8.94 0.46 0.15
N LEU A 234 -8.37 -0.32 -0.77
CA LEU A 234 -9.10 -0.86 -1.93
C LEU A 234 -9.37 -2.36 -1.75
N THR A 235 -8.34 -3.11 -1.47
CA THR A 235 -8.45 -4.55 -1.19
C THR A 235 -7.18 -5.06 -0.51
N VAL A 236 -7.29 -6.24 0.12
CA VAL A 236 -6.18 -6.95 0.76
C VAL A 236 -6.31 -8.42 0.41
N ILE A 237 -5.26 -9.04 -0.08
CA ILE A 237 -5.22 -10.46 -0.40
C ILE A 237 -4.00 -11.13 0.22
N ARG A 238 -4.13 -12.39 0.65
CA ARG A 238 -3.00 -13.17 1.15
C ARG A 238 -2.13 -13.61 -0.02
N LYS A 239 -0.81 -13.58 0.16
CA LYS A 239 0.11 -13.99 -0.90
C LYS A 239 -0.04 -15.48 -1.28
N CYS A 240 -0.40 -16.34 -0.33
CA CYS A 240 -0.67 -17.75 -0.59
C CYS A 240 -1.92 -18.01 -1.46
N ASP A 241 -2.82 -17.01 -1.59
CA ASP A 241 -3.99 -17.10 -2.46
C ASP A 241 -3.69 -16.65 -3.91
N PHE A 242 -2.45 -16.26 -4.23
CA PHE A 242 -2.10 -15.83 -5.57
C PHE A 242 -2.06 -16.98 -6.58
N SER A 243 -2.73 -16.76 -7.69
CA SER A 243 -2.46 -17.44 -8.96
C SER A 243 -1.90 -16.41 -9.96
N PRO A 244 -1.35 -16.82 -11.11
CA PRO A 244 -0.91 -15.89 -12.13
C PRO A 244 -1.99 -14.89 -12.58
N GLU A 245 -3.26 -15.29 -12.54
CA GLU A 245 -4.42 -14.50 -12.97
C GLU A 245 -4.98 -13.61 -11.85
N THR A 246 -4.71 -13.92 -10.57
CA THR A 246 -5.28 -13.21 -9.43
C THR A 246 -4.97 -11.72 -9.48
N LEU A 247 -3.69 -11.36 -9.57
CA LEU A 247 -3.26 -9.96 -9.62
C LEU A 247 -3.76 -9.26 -10.89
N GLN A 248 -3.76 -9.96 -12.01
CA GLN A 248 -4.27 -9.43 -13.27
C GLN A 248 -5.75 -9.06 -13.15
N THR A 249 -6.57 -9.92 -12.55
CA THR A 249 -8.00 -9.68 -12.33
C THR A 249 -8.24 -8.54 -11.34
N ILE A 250 -7.47 -8.49 -10.24
CA ILE A 250 -7.53 -7.35 -9.29
C ILE A 250 -7.21 -6.04 -10.00
N MET A 251 -6.14 -6.00 -10.81
CA MET A 251 -5.77 -4.80 -11.56
C MET A 251 -6.82 -4.44 -12.61
N ASP A 252 -7.53 -5.40 -13.16
CA ASP A 252 -8.62 -5.18 -14.11
C ASP A 252 -9.81 -4.50 -13.45
N ILE A 253 -10.25 -5.01 -12.31
CA ILE A 253 -11.31 -4.42 -11.48
C ILE A 253 -10.95 -2.99 -11.09
N LEU A 254 -9.73 -2.77 -10.60
CA LEU A 254 -9.28 -1.44 -10.19
C LEU A 254 -9.17 -0.49 -11.39
N SER A 255 -8.70 -0.97 -12.55
CA SER A 255 -8.62 -0.17 -13.79
C SER A 255 -9.99 0.31 -14.23
N TRP A 256 -10.99 -0.59 -14.23
CA TRP A 256 -12.37 -0.23 -14.51
C TRP A 256 -12.86 0.87 -13.56
N SER A 257 -12.66 0.71 -12.26
CA SER A 257 -13.10 1.67 -11.27
C SER A 257 -12.39 3.03 -11.34
N PHE A 258 -11.08 3.07 -11.66
CA PHE A 258 -10.38 4.32 -11.93
C PHE A 258 -10.90 5.02 -13.19
N ASN A 259 -11.28 4.27 -14.22
CA ASN A 259 -11.90 4.86 -15.42
C ASN A 259 -13.30 5.42 -15.13
N VAL A 260 -14.10 4.77 -14.27
CA VAL A 260 -15.35 5.35 -13.75
C VAL A 260 -15.07 6.65 -12.99
N ALA A 261 -14.07 6.68 -12.12
CA ALA A 261 -13.67 7.90 -11.42
C ALA A 261 -13.25 9.01 -12.40
N LEU A 262 -12.55 8.67 -13.48
CA LEU A 262 -12.13 9.62 -14.51
C LEU A 262 -13.30 10.22 -15.29
N THR A 263 -14.33 9.45 -15.58
CA THR A 263 -15.54 9.99 -16.23
C THR A 263 -16.34 10.88 -15.30
N GLY A 264 -16.28 10.62 -13.98
CA GLY A 264 -17.10 11.31 -12.97
C GLY A 264 -18.59 10.98 -13.05
N LEU A 265 -18.94 9.88 -13.72
CA LEU A 265 -20.30 9.39 -13.92
C LEU A 265 -20.46 8.01 -13.30
N LEU A 266 -21.61 7.76 -12.70
CA LEU A 266 -21.98 6.42 -12.25
C LEU A 266 -22.11 5.49 -13.45
N PRO A 267 -21.55 4.27 -13.39
CA PRO A 267 -21.54 3.35 -14.51
C PRO A 267 -22.94 2.75 -14.73
N GLU A 268 -23.26 2.36 -15.96
CA GLU A 268 -24.51 1.67 -16.29
C GLU A 268 -24.48 0.20 -15.85
N VAL A 269 -23.31 -0.39 -15.93
CA VAL A 269 -23.05 -1.75 -15.49
C VAL A 269 -21.79 -1.77 -14.63
N ASP A 270 -21.72 -2.68 -13.69
CA ASP A 270 -20.54 -2.89 -12.88
C ASP A 270 -19.45 -3.66 -13.66
N TRP A 271 -18.33 -3.94 -13.00
CA TRP A 271 -17.23 -4.69 -13.62
C TRP A 271 -17.64 -6.12 -14.05
N ALA A 272 -18.58 -6.74 -13.34
CA ALA A 272 -19.08 -8.09 -13.66
C ALA A 272 -20.13 -8.07 -14.77
N GLY A 273 -20.61 -6.90 -15.19
CA GLY A 273 -21.67 -6.72 -16.19
C GLY A 273 -23.08 -6.61 -15.60
N ASP A 274 -23.19 -6.59 -14.27
CA ASP A 274 -24.48 -6.42 -13.60
C ASP A 274 -24.95 -4.97 -13.69
N ALA A 275 -26.26 -4.75 -13.91
CA ALA A 275 -26.83 -3.42 -14.05
C ALA A 275 -26.74 -2.63 -12.74
N CYS A 276 -26.26 -1.38 -12.81
CA CYS A 276 -26.26 -0.45 -11.68
C CYS A 276 -27.58 0.32 -11.66
N GLU A 277 -28.18 0.45 -10.47
CA GLU A 277 -29.46 1.17 -10.30
C GLU A 277 -29.28 2.70 -10.32
N GLU A 278 -28.20 3.18 -9.70
CA GLU A 278 -27.89 4.60 -9.59
C GLU A 278 -27.37 5.18 -10.91
N ARG A 279 -27.76 6.43 -11.20
CA ARG A 279 -27.36 7.16 -12.41
C ARG A 279 -26.95 8.59 -12.05
N GLY A 280 -26.15 9.21 -12.92
CA GLY A 280 -25.78 10.62 -12.80
C GLY A 280 -24.34 10.85 -12.42
N TYR A 281 -24.07 11.99 -11.80
CA TYR A 281 -22.73 12.39 -11.43
C TYR A 281 -22.27 11.70 -10.15
N LEU A 282 -21.03 11.20 -10.18
CA LEU A 282 -20.42 10.47 -9.08
C LEU A 282 -20.27 11.30 -7.79
N ALA A 283 -19.78 12.53 -7.92
CA ALA A 283 -19.44 13.39 -6.79
C ALA A 283 -19.59 14.87 -7.17
N GLY A 284 -20.80 15.30 -7.51
CA GLY A 284 -21.06 16.69 -7.85
C GLY A 284 -20.23 17.23 -9.02
N ARG A 285 -19.96 16.41 -10.04
CA ARG A 285 -19.10 16.67 -11.21
C ARG A 285 -17.60 16.62 -10.94
N TRP A 286 -17.18 16.18 -9.76
CA TRP A 286 -15.77 15.84 -9.54
C TRP A 286 -15.39 14.56 -10.28
N ARG A 287 -14.12 14.53 -10.69
CA ARG A 287 -13.49 13.40 -11.37
C ARG A 287 -12.20 13.00 -10.64
N GLY A 288 -11.65 11.85 -10.98
CA GLY A 288 -10.37 11.41 -10.45
C GLY A 288 -9.52 10.77 -11.55
N SER A 289 -8.32 11.26 -11.79
CA SER A 289 -7.36 10.68 -12.74
C SER A 289 -6.23 9.99 -12.00
N LEU A 290 -5.98 8.72 -12.30
CA LEU A 290 -4.83 8.00 -11.76
C LEU A 290 -3.57 8.45 -12.49
N VAL A 291 -2.71 9.22 -11.81
CA VAL A 291 -1.49 9.81 -12.38
C VAL A 291 -0.20 9.32 -11.75
N GLN A 292 -0.31 8.62 -10.61
CA GLN A 292 0.84 8.01 -9.96
C GLN A 292 0.53 6.59 -9.51
N VAL A 293 1.51 5.70 -9.70
CA VAL A 293 1.51 4.36 -9.11
C VAL A 293 2.79 4.20 -8.31
N ARG A 294 2.65 3.78 -7.07
CA ARG A 294 3.73 3.63 -6.09
C ARG A 294 3.68 2.27 -5.42
N GLY A 295 4.83 1.77 -5.07
CA GLY A 295 4.97 0.52 -4.36
C GLY A 295 6.43 0.12 -4.22
N ASP A 296 6.69 -0.96 -3.53
CA ASP A 296 8.00 -1.57 -3.44
C ASP A 296 8.39 -2.29 -4.75
N TRP A 297 9.59 -2.85 -4.79
CA TRP A 297 10.03 -3.57 -5.98
C TRP A 297 9.26 -4.87 -6.22
N GLU A 298 8.77 -5.51 -5.16
CA GLU A 298 7.92 -6.69 -5.25
C GLU A 298 6.59 -6.36 -5.95
N PHE A 299 5.98 -5.24 -5.59
CA PHE A 299 4.80 -4.74 -6.28
C PHE A 299 5.07 -4.50 -7.78
N TYR A 300 6.20 -3.87 -8.11
CA TYR A 300 6.53 -3.58 -9.51
C TYR A 300 6.81 -4.84 -10.32
N THR A 301 7.50 -5.82 -9.77
CA THR A 301 7.73 -7.10 -10.47
C THR A 301 6.45 -7.92 -10.62
N SER A 302 5.61 -7.94 -9.61
CA SER A 302 4.38 -8.73 -9.60
C SER A 302 3.27 -8.16 -10.47
N VAL A 303 3.04 -6.83 -10.41
CA VAL A 303 1.94 -6.15 -11.10
C VAL A 303 2.34 -5.67 -12.49
N PHE A 304 3.54 -5.08 -12.62
CA PHE A 304 4.01 -4.52 -13.88
C PHE A 304 4.92 -5.47 -14.65
N ARG A 305 5.33 -6.58 -14.05
CA ARG A 305 6.30 -7.51 -14.64
C ARG A 305 7.61 -6.83 -15.01
N PHE A 306 7.98 -5.79 -14.26
CA PHE A 306 9.26 -5.13 -14.44
C PHE A 306 10.42 -6.07 -14.07
N PRO A 307 11.60 -5.86 -14.65
CA PRO A 307 12.78 -6.66 -14.30
C PRO A 307 13.09 -6.56 -12.81
N ALA A 308 13.69 -7.60 -12.25
CA ALA A 308 14.17 -7.54 -10.88
C ALA A 308 15.31 -6.50 -10.76
N TRP A 309 15.40 -5.82 -9.64
CA TRP A 309 16.41 -4.77 -9.38
C TRP A 309 17.86 -5.28 -9.52
N ASN A 310 18.09 -6.57 -9.36
CA ASN A 310 19.37 -7.26 -9.48
C ASN A 310 19.56 -7.99 -10.82
N ALA A 311 18.68 -7.78 -11.79
CA ALA A 311 18.85 -8.32 -13.12
C ALA A 311 20.11 -7.73 -13.80
N VAL A 312 20.89 -8.58 -14.47
CA VAL A 312 22.17 -8.17 -15.06
C VAL A 312 21.98 -7.37 -16.35
N ASP A 313 21.08 -7.83 -17.19
CA ASP A 313 20.93 -7.28 -18.56
C ASP A 313 19.96 -6.10 -18.62
N GLU A 314 18.93 -6.09 -17.79
CA GLU A 314 17.90 -5.06 -17.78
C GLU A 314 17.33 -4.95 -16.35
N MET A 315 17.71 -3.92 -15.60
CA MET A 315 17.32 -3.75 -14.21
C MET A 315 16.37 -2.57 -13.98
N CYS A 316 16.14 -1.75 -14.98
CA CYS A 316 15.36 -0.53 -14.84
C CYS A 316 14.27 -0.45 -15.92
N TRP A 317 13.03 -0.16 -15.51
CA TRP A 317 11.94 0.07 -16.45
C TRP A 317 12.03 1.45 -17.12
N MET A 318 12.71 2.42 -16.49
CA MET A 318 12.81 3.80 -16.97
C MET A 318 13.95 4.02 -17.97
N CYS A 319 14.99 3.16 -17.97
CA CYS A 319 16.15 3.29 -18.84
C CYS A 319 16.75 1.92 -19.16
N ARG A 320 17.78 1.90 -20.00
CA ARG A 320 18.48 0.66 -20.40
C ARG A 320 19.72 0.39 -19.54
N ALA A 321 19.73 0.84 -18.30
CA ALA A 321 20.84 0.56 -17.39
C ALA A 321 20.98 -0.95 -17.14
N THR A 322 22.22 -1.41 -17.11
CA THR A 322 22.61 -2.82 -16.96
C THR A 322 23.53 -3.00 -15.75
N GLY A 323 23.67 -4.21 -15.27
CA GLY A 323 24.64 -4.54 -14.20
C GLY A 323 26.09 -4.56 -14.67
N VAL A 324 26.31 -4.81 -15.97
CA VAL A 324 27.63 -4.96 -16.60
C VAL A 324 27.68 -4.27 -17.98
N GLY A 325 28.87 -4.08 -18.52
CA GLY A 325 29.06 -3.55 -19.86
C GLY A 325 28.98 -2.02 -19.95
N PRO A 326 28.79 -1.45 -21.17
CA PRO A 326 28.86 -0.02 -21.43
C PRO A 326 27.77 0.80 -20.71
N LEU A 327 26.60 0.20 -20.49
CA LEU A 327 25.44 0.84 -19.84
C LEU A 327 25.35 0.50 -18.34
N ARG A 328 26.46 0.08 -17.73
CA ARG A 328 26.45 -0.29 -16.30
C ARG A 328 25.99 0.87 -15.41
N PHE A 329 25.05 0.60 -14.50
CA PHE A 329 24.48 1.59 -13.60
C PHE A 329 25.50 2.18 -12.61
N THR A 330 26.60 1.48 -12.35
CA THR A 330 27.68 1.93 -11.45
C THR A 330 28.53 3.06 -12.05
N ALA A 331 28.37 3.37 -13.33
CA ALA A 331 28.92 4.59 -13.92
C ALA A 331 28.09 5.79 -13.44
N CYS A 332 28.58 6.53 -12.44
CA CYS A 332 27.82 7.60 -11.76
C CYS A 332 28.10 9.00 -12.30
N GLY A 333 28.99 9.17 -13.27
CA GLY A 333 29.31 10.45 -13.92
C GLY A 333 28.10 11.10 -14.58
N ALA A 334 28.11 12.42 -14.75
CA ALA A 334 27.03 13.14 -15.42
C ALA A 334 26.88 12.71 -16.89
N ASP A 335 27.95 12.23 -17.49
CA ASP A 335 28.09 11.74 -18.84
C ASP A 335 27.89 10.22 -18.97
N ALA A 336 27.46 9.55 -17.89
CA ALA A 336 27.26 8.10 -17.91
C ALA A 336 26.30 7.68 -19.04
N PRO A 337 26.70 6.74 -19.94
CA PRO A 337 25.93 6.43 -21.16
C PRO A 337 24.49 5.98 -20.90
N TRP A 338 24.23 5.29 -19.78
CA TRP A 338 22.89 4.83 -19.44
C TRP A 338 21.89 5.98 -19.17
N ARG A 339 22.36 7.18 -18.77
CA ARG A 339 21.49 8.33 -18.49
C ARG A 339 20.76 8.82 -19.74
N GLY A 340 21.40 8.73 -20.92
CA GLY A 340 20.81 9.06 -22.20
C GLY A 340 19.82 8.02 -22.74
N THR A 341 19.63 6.90 -22.05
CA THR A 341 18.77 5.80 -22.52
C THR A 341 17.39 5.78 -21.88
N ARG A 342 16.91 6.92 -21.35
CA ARG A 342 15.57 7.02 -20.76
C ARG A 342 14.52 6.65 -21.81
N ARG A 343 13.55 5.83 -21.42
CA ARG A 343 12.47 5.35 -22.29
C ARG A 343 11.23 6.22 -22.13
N SER A 344 10.56 6.50 -23.24
CA SER A 344 9.19 6.98 -23.25
C SER A 344 8.21 5.80 -23.05
N HIS A 345 6.95 6.12 -22.77
CA HIS A 345 5.89 5.09 -22.74
C HIS A 345 5.76 4.37 -24.07
N GLU A 346 5.82 5.10 -25.19
CA GLU A 346 5.72 4.58 -26.53
C GLU A 346 6.85 3.57 -26.84
N GLU A 347 8.11 3.94 -26.55
CA GLU A 347 9.25 3.04 -26.71
C GLU A 347 9.14 1.77 -25.86
N TYR A 348 8.58 1.88 -24.63
CA TYR A 348 8.34 0.74 -23.79
C TYR A 348 7.28 -0.20 -24.38
N VAL A 349 6.18 0.35 -24.90
CA VAL A 349 5.12 -0.42 -25.57
C VAL A 349 5.67 -1.15 -26.80
N GLU A 350 6.43 -0.45 -27.66
CA GLU A 350 7.08 -1.03 -28.84
C GLU A 350 8.05 -2.16 -28.48
N GLN A 351 8.83 -1.96 -27.42
CA GLN A 351 9.76 -2.99 -26.95
C GLN A 351 9.03 -4.24 -26.47
N LEU A 352 7.94 -4.10 -25.69
CA LEU A 352 7.15 -5.24 -25.24
C LEU A 352 6.52 -5.97 -26.44
N ALA A 353 5.98 -5.23 -27.40
CA ALA A 353 5.40 -5.81 -28.60
C ALA A 353 6.45 -6.60 -29.42
N ALA A 354 7.66 -6.04 -29.57
CA ALA A 354 8.78 -6.73 -30.24
C ALA A 354 9.23 -8.00 -29.51
N GLN A 355 9.03 -8.08 -28.19
CA GLN A 355 9.30 -9.26 -27.37
C GLN A 355 8.12 -10.25 -27.30
N GLY A 356 7.01 -9.98 -27.97
CA GLY A 356 5.78 -10.77 -27.85
C GLY A 356 5.14 -10.72 -26.45
N LYS A 357 5.44 -9.70 -25.65
CA LYS A 357 4.92 -9.52 -24.30
C LYS A 357 3.75 -8.54 -24.30
N GLU A 358 2.77 -8.81 -23.46
CA GLU A 358 1.66 -7.90 -23.25
C GLU A 358 2.02 -6.74 -22.31
N LEU A 359 1.40 -5.59 -22.57
CA LEU A 359 1.46 -4.45 -21.66
C LEU A 359 0.79 -4.80 -20.30
N PRO A 360 1.38 -4.44 -19.17
CA PRO A 360 0.77 -4.63 -17.85
C PRO A 360 -0.66 -4.07 -17.78
N THR A 361 -1.56 -4.76 -17.09
CA THR A 361 -3.01 -4.47 -17.09
C THR A 361 -3.33 -3.01 -16.75
N LEU A 362 -2.68 -2.44 -15.74
CA LEU A 362 -2.89 -1.02 -15.38
C LEU A 362 -2.50 -0.07 -16.52
N LEU A 363 -1.32 -0.26 -17.13
CA LEU A 363 -0.87 0.57 -18.26
C LEU A 363 -1.70 0.36 -19.53
N LYS A 364 -2.30 -0.83 -19.70
CA LYS A 364 -3.15 -1.19 -20.84
C LYS A 364 -4.57 -0.62 -20.70
N LYS A 365 -5.13 -0.60 -19.49
CA LYS A 365 -6.57 -0.39 -19.27
C LYS A 365 -6.92 0.93 -18.58
N VAL A 366 -6.05 1.50 -17.76
CA VAL A 366 -6.31 2.80 -17.14
C VAL A 366 -6.03 3.91 -18.14
N VAL A 367 -7.07 4.65 -18.48
CA VAL A 367 -7.00 5.75 -19.45
C VAL A 367 -6.05 6.84 -18.95
N GLY A 368 -5.07 7.17 -19.78
CA GLY A 368 -4.07 8.21 -19.48
C GLY A 368 -2.92 7.78 -18.58
N LEU A 369 -2.94 6.57 -18.01
CA LEU A 369 -1.81 6.06 -17.24
C LEU A 369 -0.65 5.68 -18.15
N ARG A 370 0.53 6.14 -17.82
CA ARG A 370 1.73 5.99 -18.64
C ARG A 370 2.88 5.39 -17.83
N LEU A 371 3.95 4.96 -18.49
CA LEU A 371 5.16 4.48 -17.84
C LEU A 371 5.73 5.52 -16.87
N GLU A 372 5.69 6.78 -17.26
CA GLU A 372 6.14 7.93 -16.46
C GLU A 372 5.31 8.15 -15.20
N SER A 373 4.13 7.54 -15.09
CA SER A 373 3.29 7.55 -13.89
C SER A 373 3.76 6.57 -12.81
N VAL A 374 4.67 5.64 -13.15
CA VAL A 374 5.22 4.68 -12.19
C VAL A 374 6.39 5.33 -11.46
N MET A 375 6.18 5.63 -10.18
CA MET A 375 7.13 6.38 -9.36
C MET A 375 8.19 5.46 -8.75
N ILE A 376 9.38 6.00 -8.53
CA ILE A 376 10.41 5.31 -7.76
C ILE A 376 9.98 5.32 -6.28
N ASP A 377 10.17 4.19 -5.61
CA ASP A 377 9.98 4.08 -4.17
C ASP A 377 11.17 4.73 -3.44
N VAL A 378 10.93 5.94 -2.93
CA VAL A 378 11.93 6.73 -2.23
C VAL A 378 12.36 6.05 -0.94
N LEU A 379 11.44 5.38 -0.21
CA LEU A 379 11.77 4.70 1.04
C LEU A 379 12.83 3.60 0.80
N HIS A 380 12.57 2.69 -0.14
CA HIS A 380 13.51 1.59 -0.41
C HIS A 380 14.77 2.04 -1.16
N CYS A 381 14.66 3.03 -2.05
CA CYS A 381 15.83 3.51 -2.79
C CYS A 381 16.72 4.44 -1.96
N VAL A 382 16.14 5.32 -1.15
CA VAL A 382 16.91 6.34 -0.40
C VAL A 382 17.10 5.90 1.04
N ASP A 383 16.03 5.72 1.83
CA ASP A 383 16.17 5.52 3.27
C ASP A 383 16.75 4.13 3.61
N LEU A 384 16.19 3.07 3.02
CA LEU A 384 16.67 1.69 3.21
C LEU A 384 17.81 1.30 2.26
N GLY A 385 17.99 2.04 1.17
CA GLY A 385 19.03 1.84 0.17
C GLY A 385 20.24 2.76 0.39
N ILE A 386 20.38 3.77 -0.47
CA ILE A 386 21.58 4.65 -0.50
C ILE A 386 21.81 5.35 0.84
N GLY A 387 20.75 5.83 1.50
CA GLY A 387 20.85 6.52 2.79
C GLY A 387 21.47 5.64 3.87
N ALA A 388 21.01 4.40 4.00
CA ALA A 388 21.58 3.44 4.93
C ALA A 388 23.07 3.22 4.68
N HIS A 389 23.49 3.05 3.42
CA HIS A 389 24.90 2.89 3.05
C HIS A 389 25.73 4.14 3.34
N ILE A 390 25.21 5.34 3.02
CA ILE A 390 25.92 6.60 3.29
C ILE A 390 26.12 6.79 4.79
N VAL A 391 25.04 6.69 5.58
CA VAL A 391 25.09 6.85 7.04
C VAL A 391 26.03 5.82 7.65
N GLY A 392 25.96 4.57 7.20
CA GLY A 392 26.87 3.52 7.64
C GLY A 392 28.32 3.80 7.35
N ASN A 393 28.63 4.24 6.16
CA ASN A 393 29.99 4.60 5.80
C ASN A 393 30.51 5.82 6.59
N VAL A 394 29.66 6.81 6.88
CA VAL A 394 30.01 7.95 7.75
C VAL A 394 30.29 7.48 9.14
N PHE A 395 29.44 6.69 9.76
CA PHE A 395 29.68 6.14 11.10
C PHE A 395 30.94 5.28 11.14
N TRP A 396 31.15 4.45 10.12
CA TRP A 396 32.36 3.66 10.02
C TRP A 396 33.64 4.52 9.89
N ALA A 397 33.57 5.59 9.10
CA ALA A 397 34.69 6.54 9.02
C ALA A 397 34.95 7.24 10.35
N CYS A 398 33.92 7.59 11.13
CA CYS A 398 34.04 8.15 12.47
C CYS A 398 34.69 7.15 13.46
N VAL A 399 34.23 5.91 13.46
CA VAL A 399 34.82 4.81 14.26
C VAL A 399 36.30 4.65 13.96
N ARG A 400 36.66 4.61 12.67
CA ARG A 400 38.09 4.49 12.26
C ARG A 400 38.93 5.69 12.62
N LYS A 401 38.37 6.87 12.74
CA LYS A 401 39.06 8.10 13.17
C LYS A 401 39.12 8.27 14.67
N GLY A 402 38.48 7.37 15.44
CA GLY A 402 38.49 7.46 16.91
C GLY A 402 37.71 8.67 17.43
N VAL A 403 36.50 8.91 16.89
CA VAL A 403 35.66 10.06 17.30
C VAL A 403 35.13 9.90 18.72
N TRP A 404 34.91 8.69 19.17
CA TRP A 404 34.45 8.35 20.51
C TRP A 404 35.62 7.90 21.41
N ASP A 405 35.38 7.89 22.73
CA ASP A 405 36.37 7.41 23.69
C ASP A 405 36.63 5.91 23.50
N GLY A 406 37.93 5.53 23.61
CA GLY A 406 38.37 4.16 23.46
C GLY A 406 39.43 3.99 22.37
N THR A 407 40.23 2.94 22.50
CA THR A 407 41.37 2.64 21.60
C THR A 407 41.04 1.55 20.58
N THR A 408 40.02 0.77 20.84
CA THR A 408 39.60 -0.34 19.98
C THR A 408 38.36 0.04 19.16
N GLN A 409 38.20 -0.63 18.02
CA GLN A 409 36.97 -0.44 17.19
C GLN A 409 35.68 -0.79 17.96
N VAL A 410 35.74 -1.78 18.85
CA VAL A 410 34.60 -2.18 19.68
C VAL A 410 34.21 -1.06 20.65
N GLU A 411 35.19 -0.42 21.29
CA GLU A 411 34.94 0.73 22.18
C GLU A 411 34.37 1.91 21.41
N GLN A 412 34.89 2.22 20.23
CA GLN A 412 34.34 3.27 19.35
C GLN A 412 32.89 3.00 18.95
N VAL A 413 32.54 1.75 18.60
CA VAL A 413 31.16 1.36 18.28
C VAL A 413 30.23 1.46 19.49
N ASN A 414 30.73 1.07 20.68
CA ASN A 414 29.96 1.22 21.90
C ASN A 414 29.73 2.70 22.26
N GLY A 415 30.72 3.57 22.00
CA GLY A 415 30.58 5.02 22.14
C GLY A 415 29.52 5.60 21.20
N LEU A 416 29.50 5.22 19.93
CA LEU A 416 28.46 5.57 18.96
C LEU A 416 27.05 5.12 19.42
N ASP A 417 26.92 3.85 19.84
CA ASP A 417 25.63 3.33 20.33
C ASP A 417 25.13 4.10 21.56
N ALA A 418 26.02 4.40 22.49
CA ALA A 418 25.68 5.18 23.68
C ALA A 418 25.22 6.61 23.34
N GLU A 419 25.87 7.27 22.38
CA GLU A 419 25.49 8.61 21.93
C GLU A 419 24.16 8.61 21.21
N LEU A 420 23.93 7.64 20.33
CA LEU A 420 22.64 7.48 19.67
C LEU A 420 21.50 7.23 20.65
N ARG A 421 21.70 6.34 21.64
CA ARG A 421 20.70 6.09 22.70
C ARG A 421 20.42 7.34 23.52
N LYS A 422 21.46 8.12 23.83
CA LYS A 422 21.32 9.42 24.51
C LYS A 422 20.49 10.38 23.68
N HIS A 423 20.81 10.53 22.40
CA HIS A 423 20.06 11.39 21.47
C HIS A 423 18.57 11.04 21.44
N TYR A 424 18.21 9.76 21.24
CA TYR A 424 16.81 9.33 21.23
C TYR A 424 16.10 9.57 22.57
N LYS A 425 16.82 9.45 23.68
CA LYS A 425 16.27 9.76 24.99
C LYS A 425 16.00 11.27 25.15
N ASP A 426 16.95 12.10 24.73
CA ASP A 426 16.88 13.56 24.86
C ASP A 426 15.82 14.16 23.93
N THR A 427 15.69 13.65 22.71
CA THR A 427 14.67 14.09 21.73
C THR A 427 13.30 13.46 21.96
N LYS A 428 13.17 12.50 22.91
CA LYS A 428 11.95 11.69 23.14
C LYS A 428 11.45 10.94 21.90
N GLU A 429 12.29 10.74 20.93
CA GLU A 429 11.97 9.92 19.77
C GLU A 429 12.00 8.43 20.14
N LYS A 430 11.10 7.65 19.54
CA LYS A 430 11.12 6.20 19.72
C LYS A 430 12.28 5.60 18.97
N SER A 431 13.29 5.15 19.70
CA SER A 431 14.40 4.38 19.12
C SER A 431 13.87 3.09 18.48
N ARG A 432 14.19 2.88 17.20
CA ARG A 432 14.01 1.61 16.50
C ARG A 432 15.29 0.77 16.45
N LEU A 433 16.33 1.19 17.16
CA LEU A 433 17.62 0.52 17.24
C LEU A 433 17.54 -0.70 18.19
N HIS A 434 16.77 -1.72 17.81
CA HIS A 434 16.84 -3.00 18.49
C HIS A 434 18.00 -3.82 17.89
N GLY A 435 19.11 -3.87 18.61
CA GLY A 435 20.25 -4.74 18.25
C GLY A 435 21.02 -4.34 16.98
N ALA A 436 20.90 -3.07 16.55
CA ALA A 436 21.48 -2.60 15.30
C ALA A 436 23.02 -2.71 15.23
N PHE A 437 23.70 -2.83 16.36
CA PHE A 437 25.16 -2.90 16.40
C PHE A 437 25.61 -4.17 17.14
N ASP A 438 25.97 -5.21 16.40
CA ASP A 438 26.77 -6.31 16.95
C ASP A 438 28.25 -6.04 16.63
N PRO A 439 29.07 -5.67 17.65
CA PRO A 439 30.48 -5.36 17.44
C PRO A 439 31.28 -6.57 16.96
N ARG A 440 30.71 -7.79 17.01
CA ARG A 440 31.37 -9.02 16.56
C ARG A 440 31.02 -9.35 15.10
N ALA A 441 30.03 -8.68 14.51
CA ALA A 441 29.73 -8.90 13.12
C ALA A 441 30.80 -8.35 12.20
N PRO A 442 31.21 -9.05 11.14
CA PRO A 442 32.17 -8.50 10.17
C PRO A 442 31.58 -7.24 9.55
N ALA A 443 32.44 -6.26 9.26
CA ALA A 443 32.06 -4.90 8.80
C ALA A 443 31.07 -4.87 7.61
N HIS A 444 30.94 -5.95 6.85
CA HIS A 444 29.99 -6.12 5.75
C HIS A 444 28.61 -6.65 6.17
N GLY A 445 28.46 -7.10 7.42
CA GLY A 445 27.20 -7.68 7.95
C GLY A 445 26.38 -6.75 8.84
N TRP A 446 26.89 -5.56 9.16
CA TRP A 446 26.23 -4.65 10.11
C TRP A 446 24.96 -3.98 9.58
N TRP A 447 24.69 -4.11 8.27
CA TRP A 447 23.62 -3.40 7.58
C TRP A 447 22.58 -4.33 6.94
N MET A 448 22.63 -5.63 7.22
CA MET A 448 21.67 -6.61 6.68
C MET A 448 20.80 -7.25 7.76
N ALA A 449 20.67 -6.65 8.93
CA ALA A 449 19.78 -7.14 9.98
C ALA A 449 18.59 -6.20 10.20
#